data_68ac7da7c42097eabf10ad2df4e740e2
#
_entry.id   68ac7da7c42097eabf10ad2df4e740e2
#
_cell.length_a   1.000
_cell.length_b   1.000
_cell.length_c   1.000
_cell.angle_alpha   90.00
_cell.angle_beta   90.00
_cell.angle_gamma   90.00
#
_symmetry.space_group_name_H-M   'P 1'
#
loop_
_entity.id
_entity.type
_entity.pdbx_description
1 polymer ?
#
loop_
_entity_poly.entity_id
_entity_poly.type
_entity_poly.pdbx_seq_one_letter_code
_entity_poly.pdbx_strand_id
1 'polypeptide(L)'
;MRENAFTHYIRDNTLYNRLLDAAGDDKLPVLDNKSFELLNKTYGKEKVRTHLADYIASERPIFPLKEITKDDMKQNFYKLQKFDTSTICIPKEEVEKEVFEKYDDYKYSYEKYGLGLINGASTFNDVSNYFHQDLRLACGSYGFEAPKKRWEENDAYDIWKCLGPIWRGINGVQKVMINGKEELIGGELNAKSYISAFRLGTYIATQFKPVVAKAIYDITNAKTVLDTSCGWGDRLAGFFASDAEEYYGCDPNPNTYQRYQEQISSYNKLLSKPKKVTIWRCGAEDLPYHKLPQIDCAFTSPPYFSTEEYNKGGEHEEDQSWAKFNEYDKWRDDFYLPVAEKTMSVSKFMFVNIMDPKVHGVRYRSGDELVDKFQDKFLGQIGMRIVQRPQGKAVFNDEHGNFSKEKLNEHMNKMFIENVWCFGPKTDLFKNSRKATLDGFFA
;
A
#
# COMPACT_ATOMS: atom_id res chain seq x y z
N MET A 1 -36.81 7.71 -8.53
CA MET A 1 -35.73 6.83 -8.02
C MET A 1 -35.36 5.89 -9.15
N ARG A 2 -34.05 5.74 -9.47
CA ARG A 2 -33.66 4.72 -10.46
C ARG A 2 -33.86 3.35 -9.83
N GLU A 3 -34.51 2.41 -10.55
CA GLU A 3 -34.61 1.01 -10.13
C GLU A 3 -33.22 0.44 -9.89
N ASN A 4 -33.01 -0.23 -8.75
CA ASN A 4 -31.78 -0.91 -8.43
C ASN A 4 -31.98 -2.43 -8.42
N ALA A 5 -30.90 -3.21 -8.28
CA ALA A 5 -30.95 -4.68 -8.33
C ALA A 5 -31.89 -5.32 -7.25
N PHE A 6 -32.27 -4.55 -6.24
CA PHE A 6 -33.11 -5.00 -5.13
C PHE A 6 -34.54 -4.43 -5.17
N THR A 7 -34.92 -3.57 -6.12
CA THR A 7 -36.27 -2.94 -6.20
C THR A 7 -37.39 -3.97 -6.28
N HIS A 8 -37.15 -5.11 -6.94
CA HIS A 8 -38.12 -6.23 -7.06
C HIS A 8 -37.47 -7.56 -6.64
N TYR A 9 -36.48 -7.50 -5.76
CA TYR A 9 -35.76 -8.68 -5.33
C TYR A 9 -36.66 -9.60 -4.50
N ILE A 10 -36.76 -10.87 -4.92
CA ILE A 10 -37.38 -11.95 -4.16
C ILE A 10 -36.29 -13.02 -3.98
N ARG A 11 -36.07 -13.41 -2.72
CA ARG A 11 -35.08 -14.43 -2.38
C ARG A 11 -35.47 -15.78 -2.97
N ASP A 12 -34.62 -16.35 -3.83
CA ASP A 12 -34.71 -17.73 -4.26
C ASP A 12 -34.04 -18.62 -3.19
N ASN A 13 -34.86 -19.27 -2.40
CA ASN A 13 -34.41 -20.10 -1.28
C ASN A 13 -33.50 -21.25 -1.74
N THR A 14 -33.71 -21.79 -2.95
CA THR A 14 -32.86 -22.86 -3.48
C THR A 14 -31.44 -22.35 -3.75
N LEU A 15 -31.33 -21.18 -4.38
CA LEU A 15 -30.03 -20.57 -4.61
C LEU A 15 -29.35 -20.10 -3.29
N TYR A 16 -30.15 -19.51 -2.39
CA TYR A 16 -29.66 -19.08 -1.08
C TYR A 16 -29.10 -20.26 -0.26
N ASN A 17 -29.82 -21.38 -0.19
CA ASN A 17 -29.36 -22.59 0.50
C ASN A 17 -28.08 -23.16 -0.13
N ARG A 18 -27.91 -23.08 -1.45
CA ARG A 18 -26.64 -23.49 -2.10
C ARG A 18 -25.46 -22.63 -1.70
N LEU A 19 -25.68 -21.32 -1.44
CA LEU A 19 -24.62 -20.45 -0.90
C LEU A 19 -24.34 -20.80 0.57
N LEU A 20 -25.38 -21.13 1.34
CA LEU A 20 -25.26 -21.57 2.72
C LEU A 20 -24.49 -22.92 2.81
N ASP A 21 -24.81 -23.88 1.95
CA ASP A 21 -24.13 -25.18 1.89
C ASP A 21 -22.66 -25.06 1.43
N ALA A 22 -22.34 -24.01 0.67
CA ALA A 22 -20.96 -23.71 0.24
C ALA A 22 -20.16 -22.93 1.28
N ALA A 23 -20.78 -22.50 2.39
CA ALA A 23 -20.13 -21.74 3.44
C ALA A 23 -19.52 -22.66 4.48
N GLY A 24 -18.31 -22.34 4.91
CA GLY A 24 -17.62 -22.99 6.04
C GLY A 24 -18.04 -22.42 7.41
N ASP A 25 -17.26 -22.71 8.42
CA ASP A 25 -17.48 -22.26 9.81
C ASP A 25 -17.48 -20.72 9.93
N ASP A 26 -16.75 -20.02 9.06
CA ASP A 26 -16.70 -18.56 8.94
C ASP A 26 -17.90 -17.98 8.20
N LYS A 27 -18.86 -18.82 7.79
CA LYS A 27 -20.03 -18.50 6.98
C LYS A 27 -19.70 -17.88 5.60
N LEU A 28 -18.45 -17.97 5.12
CA LEU A 28 -18.06 -17.44 3.82
C LEU A 28 -18.35 -18.46 2.71
N PRO A 29 -19.22 -18.17 1.72
CA PRO A 29 -19.44 -19.08 0.60
C PRO A 29 -18.15 -19.24 -0.23
N VAL A 30 -17.67 -20.47 -0.37
CA VAL A 30 -16.48 -20.83 -1.15
C VAL A 30 -16.87 -21.87 -2.19
N LEU A 31 -16.59 -21.58 -3.46
CA LEU A 31 -16.88 -22.46 -4.59
C LEU A 31 -15.65 -22.54 -5.49
N ASP A 32 -15.32 -23.76 -5.88
CA ASP A 32 -14.33 -23.95 -6.93
C ASP A 32 -14.83 -23.41 -8.30
N ASN A 33 -13.93 -23.32 -9.25
CA ASN A 33 -14.23 -22.80 -10.59
C ASN A 33 -15.43 -23.48 -11.24
N LYS A 34 -15.48 -24.83 -11.21
CA LYS A 34 -16.55 -25.62 -11.88
C LYS A 34 -17.90 -25.39 -11.21
N SER A 35 -17.92 -25.40 -9.88
CA SER A 35 -19.13 -25.20 -9.08
C SER A 35 -19.67 -23.77 -9.25
N PHE A 36 -18.78 -22.76 -9.25
CA PHE A 36 -19.16 -21.39 -9.45
C PHE A 36 -19.66 -21.11 -10.88
N GLU A 37 -19.00 -21.71 -11.90
CA GLU A 37 -19.45 -21.62 -13.29
C GLU A 37 -20.82 -22.28 -13.47
N LEU A 38 -21.03 -23.49 -12.90
CA LEU A 38 -22.32 -24.20 -12.94
C LEU A 38 -23.42 -23.36 -12.29
N LEU A 39 -23.16 -22.75 -11.12
CA LEU A 39 -24.09 -21.87 -10.43
C LEU A 39 -24.52 -20.70 -11.34
N ASN A 40 -23.53 -20.03 -11.96
CA ASN A 40 -23.79 -18.92 -12.88
C ASN A 40 -24.55 -19.33 -14.15
N LYS A 41 -24.30 -20.53 -14.68
CA LYS A 41 -25.05 -21.07 -15.83
C LYS A 41 -26.48 -21.42 -15.49
N THR A 42 -26.71 -21.97 -14.28
CA THR A 42 -28.04 -22.43 -13.82
C THR A 42 -28.94 -21.24 -13.49
N TYR A 43 -28.46 -20.22 -12.80
CA TYR A 43 -29.28 -19.15 -12.25
C TYR A 43 -29.10 -17.80 -12.95
N GLY A 44 -28.04 -17.62 -13.74
CA GLY A 44 -27.66 -16.35 -14.34
C GLY A 44 -26.79 -15.49 -13.40
N LYS A 45 -25.77 -14.85 -13.98
CA LYS A 45 -24.74 -14.10 -13.23
C LYS A 45 -25.31 -13.01 -12.30
N GLU A 46 -26.25 -12.22 -12.78
CA GLU A 46 -26.85 -11.14 -11.99
C GLU A 46 -27.70 -11.67 -10.82
N LYS A 47 -28.44 -12.76 -11.04
CA LYS A 47 -29.20 -13.40 -9.97
C LYS A 47 -28.28 -13.97 -8.90
N VAL A 48 -27.18 -14.64 -9.29
CA VAL A 48 -26.16 -15.16 -8.34
C VAL A 48 -25.54 -14.01 -7.56
N ARG A 49 -25.15 -12.91 -8.24
CA ARG A 49 -24.57 -11.73 -7.59
C ARG A 49 -25.52 -11.10 -6.57
N THR A 50 -26.79 -10.97 -6.91
CA THR A 50 -27.81 -10.38 -6.02
C THR A 50 -28.02 -11.26 -4.79
N HIS A 51 -28.14 -12.59 -4.96
CA HIS A 51 -28.29 -13.52 -3.84
C HIS A 51 -27.04 -13.61 -2.97
N LEU A 52 -25.85 -13.54 -3.56
CA LEU A 52 -24.61 -13.48 -2.81
C LEU A 52 -24.52 -12.20 -1.96
N ALA A 53 -24.94 -11.07 -2.50
CA ALA A 53 -24.98 -9.82 -1.74
C ALA A 53 -26.00 -9.87 -0.60
N ASP A 54 -27.20 -10.40 -0.87
CA ASP A 54 -28.22 -10.63 0.16
C ASP A 54 -27.73 -11.60 1.24
N TYR A 55 -27.06 -12.68 0.84
CA TYR A 55 -26.45 -13.64 1.74
C TYR A 55 -25.42 -12.97 2.69
N ILE A 56 -24.47 -12.23 2.12
CA ILE A 56 -23.43 -11.53 2.90
C ILE A 56 -24.08 -10.52 3.87
N ALA A 57 -25.07 -9.76 3.41
CA ALA A 57 -25.79 -8.79 4.24
C ALA A 57 -26.61 -9.44 5.35
N SER A 58 -27.13 -10.66 5.15
CA SER A 58 -27.98 -11.38 6.11
C SER A 58 -27.17 -12.18 7.11
N GLU A 59 -26.19 -12.96 6.64
CA GLU A 59 -25.42 -13.89 7.46
C GLU A 59 -24.19 -13.26 8.12
N ARG A 60 -23.73 -12.12 7.58
CA ARG A 60 -22.57 -11.38 8.07
C ARG A 60 -21.35 -12.31 8.29
N PRO A 61 -20.90 -13.02 7.25
CA PRO A 61 -19.65 -13.79 7.36
C PRO A 61 -18.50 -12.89 7.78
N ILE A 62 -17.51 -13.45 8.45
CA ILE A 62 -16.28 -12.71 8.81
C ILE A 62 -15.65 -12.16 7.54
N PHE A 63 -15.23 -10.88 7.55
CA PHE A 63 -14.55 -10.29 6.40
C PHE A 63 -13.27 -11.10 6.11
N PRO A 64 -13.12 -11.62 4.89
CA PRO A 64 -12.01 -12.48 4.56
C PRO A 64 -10.69 -11.70 4.60
N LEU A 65 -9.70 -12.25 5.28
CA LEU A 65 -8.33 -11.77 5.26
C LEU A 65 -7.46 -12.69 4.40
N LYS A 66 -6.35 -12.17 3.86
CA LYS A 66 -5.33 -13.05 3.30
C LYS A 66 -4.76 -13.88 4.45
N GLU A 67 -4.85 -15.19 4.35
CA GLU A 67 -4.21 -16.05 5.31
C GLU A 67 -2.69 -15.92 5.18
N ILE A 68 -2.05 -15.55 6.27
CA ILE A 68 -0.60 -15.44 6.40
C ILE A 68 -0.24 -16.18 7.70
N THR A 69 0.36 -17.35 7.57
CA THR A 69 0.79 -18.10 8.73
C THR A 69 2.04 -17.48 9.37
N LYS A 70 2.30 -17.82 10.62
CA LYS A 70 3.53 -17.41 11.29
C LYS A 70 4.78 -17.91 10.55
N ASP A 71 4.71 -19.07 9.93
CA ASP A 71 5.82 -19.64 9.19
C ASP A 71 6.01 -18.93 7.83
N ASP A 72 4.93 -18.51 7.15
CA ASP A 72 5.01 -17.64 5.96
C ASP A 72 5.70 -16.32 6.30
N MET A 73 5.28 -15.67 7.39
CA MET A 73 5.90 -14.44 7.86
C MET A 73 7.41 -14.63 8.11
N LYS A 74 7.81 -15.68 8.83
CA LYS A 74 9.22 -15.99 9.11
C LYS A 74 10.02 -16.24 7.84
N GLN A 75 9.51 -17.07 6.92
CA GLN A 75 10.18 -17.39 5.67
C GLN A 75 10.38 -16.13 4.82
N ASN A 76 9.33 -15.29 4.72
CA ASN A 76 9.41 -14.02 4.01
C ASN A 76 10.38 -13.04 4.68
N PHE A 77 10.41 -13.01 6.01
CA PHE A 77 11.38 -12.21 6.76
C PHE A 77 12.83 -12.62 6.45
N TYR A 78 13.15 -13.92 6.49
CA TYR A 78 14.50 -14.41 6.17
C TYR A 78 14.87 -14.16 4.70
N LYS A 79 13.91 -14.25 3.77
CA LYS A 79 14.14 -13.89 2.37
C LYS A 79 14.45 -12.39 2.24
N LEU A 80 13.67 -11.53 2.90
CA LEU A 80 13.89 -10.09 2.91
C LEU A 80 15.26 -9.74 3.53
N GLN A 81 15.63 -10.38 4.63
CA GLN A 81 16.93 -10.17 5.30
C GLN A 81 18.10 -10.50 4.37
N LYS A 82 18.01 -11.60 3.62
CA LYS A 82 19.05 -12.04 2.68
C LYS A 82 19.00 -11.33 1.33
N PHE A 83 17.95 -10.55 1.08
CA PHE A 83 17.76 -9.92 -0.22
C PHE A 83 18.81 -8.83 -0.46
N ASP A 84 19.53 -8.93 -1.56
CA ASP A 84 20.50 -7.94 -2.01
C ASP A 84 19.79 -6.74 -2.65
N THR A 85 19.59 -5.69 -1.87
CA THR A 85 18.88 -4.49 -2.31
C THR A 85 19.62 -3.71 -3.39
N SER A 86 20.93 -3.93 -3.61
CA SER A 86 21.66 -3.31 -4.70
C SER A 86 21.10 -3.67 -6.08
N THR A 87 20.45 -4.83 -6.18
CA THR A 87 19.82 -5.32 -7.43
C THR A 87 18.57 -4.56 -7.85
N ILE A 88 17.93 -3.85 -6.92
CA ILE A 88 16.73 -3.03 -7.18
C ILE A 88 17.02 -1.52 -7.16
N CYS A 89 18.26 -1.13 -6.85
CA CYS A 89 18.72 0.25 -6.84
C CYS A 89 19.35 0.57 -8.20
N ILE A 90 18.69 1.37 -9.00
CA ILE A 90 19.07 1.69 -10.39
C ILE A 90 19.53 3.14 -10.44
N PRO A 91 20.80 3.44 -10.80
CA PRO A 91 21.25 4.81 -10.99
C PRO A 91 20.45 5.52 -12.08
N LYS A 92 20.33 6.84 -11.99
CA LYS A 92 19.52 7.62 -12.93
C LYS A 92 19.94 7.41 -14.39
N GLU A 93 21.20 7.29 -14.65
CA GLU A 93 21.78 7.11 -15.99
C GLU A 93 21.33 5.82 -16.67
N GLU A 94 20.88 4.83 -15.87
CA GLU A 94 20.38 3.55 -16.34
C GLU A 94 18.83 3.52 -16.41
N VAL A 95 18.14 4.60 -15.99
CA VAL A 95 16.68 4.68 -16.03
C VAL A 95 16.23 5.27 -17.35
N GLU A 96 15.30 4.61 -18.05
CA GLU A 96 14.75 5.07 -19.33
C GLU A 96 14.00 6.41 -19.19
N LYS A 97 14.20 7.34 -20.14
CA LYS A 97 13.65 8.71 -20.09
C LYS A 97 12.12 8.79 -19.99
N GLU A 98 11.42 7.82 -20.56
CA GLU A 98 9.94 7.78 -20.58
C GLU A 98 9.30 7.75 -19.20
N VAL A 99 10.07 7.37 -18.17
CA VAL A 99 9.63 7.37 -16.77
C VAL A 99 9.39 8.80 -16.25
N PHE A 100 9.98 9.81 -16.84
CA PHE A 100 10.12 11.15 -16.26
C PHE A 100 9.08 12.17 -16.72
N GLU A 101 8.41 11.96 -17.86
CA GLU A 101 7.51 12.94 -18.49
C GLU A 101 6.39 13.45 -17.57
N LYS A 102 5.93 12.61 -16.61
CA LYS A 102 4.83 12.97 -15.71
C LYS A 102 5.23 13.95 -14.59
N TYR A 103 6.51 14.16 -14.35
CA TYR A 103 7.06 14.90 -13.19
C TYR A 103 7.81 16.16 -13.60
N ASP A 104 7.66 16.61 -14.84
CA ASP A 104 8.35 17.77 -15.40
C ASP A 104 7.80 19.10 -14.88
N ASP A 105 6.61 19.11 -14.29
CA ASP A 105 5.95 20.31 -13.78
C ASP A 105 6.38 20.70 -12.34
N TYR A 106 7.29 19.93 -11.72
CA TYR A 106 7.90 20.31 -10.45
C TYR A 106 9.02 21.33 -10.64
N LYS A 107 9.14 22.30 -9.73
CA LYS A 107 10.28 23.22 -9.65
C LYS A 107 11.60 22.45 -9.54
N TYR A 108 11.58 21.39 -8.73
CA TYR A 108 12.68 20.44 -8.59
C TYR A 108 12.29 19.13 -9.25
N SER A 109 12.23 19.11 -10.59
CA SER A 109 11.76 17.94 -11.35
C SER A 109 12.69 16.72 -11.17
N TYR A 110 12.11 15.51 -11.27
CA TYR A 110 12.90 14.28 -11.20
C TYR A 110 13.88 14.18 -12.38
N GLU A 111 13.52 14.70 -13.57
CA GLU A 111 14.43 14.72 -14.71
C GLU A 111 15.74 15.42 -14.38
N LYS A 112 15.67 16.57 -13.72
CA LYS A 112 16.85 17.38 -13.37
C LYS A 112 17.54 16.94 -12.09
N TYR A 113 16.79 16.52 -11.09
CA TYR A 113 17.27 16.26 -9.73
C TYR A 113 17.14 14.80 -9.30
N GLY A 114 16.75 13.90 -10.19
CA GLY A 114 16.70 12.47 -9.88
C GLY A 114 18.08 11.89 -9.60
N LEU A 115 18.17 11.04 -8.59
CA LEU A 115 19.39 10.32 -8.21
C LEU A 115 19.37 8.89 -8.74
N GLY A 116 18.21 8.29 -8.83
CA GLY A 116 18.00 6.91 -9.26
C GLY A 116 16.61 6.42 -8.93
N LEU A 117 16.39 5.14 -9.20
CA LEU A 117 15.13 4.43 -9.00
C LEU A 117 15.31 3.28 -8.02
N ILE A 118 14.36 3.07 -7.11
CA ILE A 118 14.24 1.82 -6.36
C ILE A 118 13.05 1.03 -6.88
N ASN A 119 13.35 -0.10 -7.54
CA ASN A 119 12.36 -0.99 -8.16
C ASN A 119 11.91 -2.07 -7.18
N GLY A 120 11.25 -1.70 -6.08
CA GLY A 120 10.79 -2.61 -5.06
C GLY A 120 9.49 -3.33 -5.43
N ALA A 121 9.45 -4.65 -5.25
CA ALA A 121 8.25 -5.47 -5.39
C ALA A 121 7.44 -5.56 -4.08
N SER A 122 6.18 -5.96 -4.19
CA SER A 122 5.31 -6.22 -3.02
C SER A 122 5.48 -7.62 -2.41
N THR A 123 6.44 -8.40 -2.91
CA THR A 123 6.68 -9.80 -2.53
C THR A 123 6.89 -9.99 -1.03
N PHE A 124 7.47 -8.99 -0.37
CA PHE A 124 7.78 -9.04 1.06
C PHE A 124 6.74 -8.36 1.96
N ASN A 125 5.62 -7.92 1.39
CA ASN A 125 4.60 -7.19 2.17
C ASN A 125 3.94 -8.05 3.26
N ASP A 126 3.97 -9.37 3.13
CA ASP A 126 3.40 -10.29 4.14
C ASP A 126 4.16 -10.27 5.46
N VAL A 127 5.40 -9.79 5.46
CA VAL A 127 6.21 -9.64 6.68
C VAL A 127 5.51 -8.70 7.68
N SER A 128 5.01 -7.55 7.22
CA SER A 128 4.26 -6.59 8.03
C SER A 128 2.75 -6.85 8.02
N ASN A 129 2.18 -7.32 6.89
CA ASN A 129 0.76 -7.66 6.81
C ASN A 129 0.32 -8.69 7.84
N TYR A 130 1.18 -9.62 8.23
CA TYR A 130 0.90 -10.58 9.31
C TYR A 130 0.41 -9.89 10.59
N PHE A 131 0.91 -8.70 10.89
CA PHE A 131 0.58 -7.93 12.09
C PHE A 131 -0.51 -6.87 11.89
N HIS A 132 -0.61 -6.28 10.70
CA HIS A 132 -1.38 -5.06 10.49
C HIS A 132 -2.50 -5.16 9.44
N GLN A 133 -2.65 -6.31 8.75
CA GLN A 133 -3.61 -6.44 7.65
C GLN A 133 -5.05 -6.15 8.08
N ASP A 134 -5.46 -6.66 9.23
CA ASP A 134 -6.82 -6.49 9.77
C ASP A 134 -7.13 -5.01 10.07
N LEU A 135 -6.19 -4.31 10.72
CA LEU A 135 -6.33 -2.88 11.02
C LEU A 135 -6.36 -2.04 9.75
N ARG A 136 -5.48 -2.36 8.77
CA ARG A 136 -5.41 -1.66 7.51
C ARG A 136 -6.69 -1.81 6.67
N LEU A 137 -7.28 -2.98 6.68
CA LEU A 137 -8.55 -3.25 5.98
C LEU A 137 -9.78 -2.69 6.72
N ALA A 138 -9.63 -2.39 8.00
CA ALA A 138 -10.64 -1.70 8.81
C ALA A 138 -10.51 -0.16 8.76
N CYS A 139 -9.44 0.37 8.14
CA CYS A 139 -9.19 1.80 8.03
C CYS A 139 -9.81 2.38 6.77
N GLY A 140 -10.66 3.39 6.89
CA GLY A 140 -11.15 4.21 5.77
C GLY A 140 -10.02 5.07 5.21
N SER A 141 -10.07 5.39 3.91
CA SER A 141 -9.05 6.18 3.24
C SER A 141 -9.60 6.88 2.01
N TYR A 142 -9.06 8.05 1.67
CA TYR A 142 -9.48 8.84 0.50
C TYR A 142 -10.98 9.21 0.52
N GLY A 143 -11.58 9.40 1.68
CA GLY A 143 -13.00 9.67 1.83
C GLY A 143 -13.92 8.46 1.58
N PHE A 144 -13.36 7.26 1.44
CA PHE A 144 -14.11 6.02 1.28
C PHE A 144 -14.14 5.21 2.58
N GLU A 145 -15.26 4.55 2.79
CA GLU A 145 -15.40 3.56 3.86
C GLU A 145 -14.37 2.43 3.74
N ALA A 146 -13.93 1.93 4.89
CA ALA A 146 -13.08 0.74 4.95
C ALA A 146 -13.77 -0.48 4.31
N PRO A 147 -13.02 -1.33 3.61
CA PRO A 147 -13.57 -2.58 3.03
C PRO A 147 -14.27 -3.45 4.07
N LYS A 148 -13.67 -3.61 5.24
CA LYS A 148 -14.23 -4.40 6.34
C LYS A 148 -15.54 -3.80 6.86
N LYS A 149 -15.58 -2.49 7.13
CA LYS A 149 -16.79 -1.81 7.57
C LYS A 149 -17.92 -1.96 6.56
N ARG A 150 -17.62 -1.77 5.26
CA ARG A 150 -18.61 -1.93 4.20
C ARG A 150 -19.17 -3.36 4.12
N TRP A 151 -18.34 -4.36 4.36
CA TRP A 151 -18.77 -5.75 4.41
C TRP A 151 -19.67 -6.04 5.62
N GLU A 152 -19.31 -5.52 6.78
CA GLU A 152 -19.95 -5.85 8.06
C GLU A 152 -21.24 -5.04 8.32
N GLU A 153 -21.33 -3.79 7.85
CA GLU A 153 -22.38 -2.86 8.24
C GLU A 153 -23.34 -2.48 7.09
N ASN A 154 -22.90 -2.51 5.83
CA ASN A 154 -23.69 -2.00 4.72
C ASN A 154 -24.79 -2.96 4.29
N ASP A 155 -25.80 -2.41 3.57
CA ASP A 155 -26.91 -3.17 3.03
C ASP A 155 -26.51 -4.05 1.82
N ALA A 156 -27.41 -4.92 1.41
CA ALA A 156 -27.18 -5.84 0.29
C ALA A 156 -26.89 -5.12 -1.03
N TYR A 157 -27.45 -3.93 -1.25
CA TYR A 157 -27.21 -3.17 -2.49
C TYR A 157 -25.81 -2.59 -2.56
N ASP A 158 -25.29 -2.07 -1.45
CA ASP A 158 -23.93 -1.55 -1.37
C ASP A 158 -22.88 -2.68 -1.50
N ILE A 159 -23.15 -3.83 -0.86
CA ILE A 159 -22.35 -5.04 -1.05
C ILE A 159 -22.39 -5.51 -2.50
N TRP A 160 -23.56 -5.54 -3.13
CA TRP A 160 -23.74 -5.91 -4.53
C TRP A 160 -22.87 -5.03 -5.46
N LYS A 161 -22.80 -3.72 -5.22
CA LYS A 161 -21.92 -2.82 -6.00
C LYS A 161 -20.47 -3.25 -5.94
N CYS A 162 -19.98 -3.66 -4.77
CA CYS A 162 -18.61 -4.11 -4.57
C CYS A 162 -18.30 -5.46 -5.21
N LEU A 163 -19.26 -6.38 -5.30
CA LEU A 163 -19.03 -7.72 -5.85
C LEU A 163 -18.86 -7.76 -7.37
N GLY A 164 -19.27 -6.73 -8.10
CA GLY A 164 -19.24 -6.70 -9.57
C GLY A 164 -17.92 -7.16 -10.24
N PRO A 165 -16.74 -6.80 -9.72
CA PRO A 165 -15.46 -7.24 -10.28
C PRO A 165 -15.28 -8.75 -10.37
N ILE A 166 -15.91 -9.56 -9.50
CA ILE A 166 -15.82 -11.03 -9.54
C ILE A 166 -16.27 -11.55 -10.92
N TRP A 167 -17.33 -10.99 -11.48
CA TRP A 167 -17.86 -11.37 -12.80
C TRP A 167 -17.22 -10.65 -13.98
N ARG A 168 -16.32 -9.70 -13.71
CA ARG A 168 -15.55 -8.96 -14.73
C ARG A 168 -14.10 -9.46 -14.86
N GLY A 169 -13.79 -10.62 -14.27
CA GLY A 169 -12.53 -11.30 -14.46
C GLY A 169 -11.41 -10.85 -13.52
N ILE A 170 -11.75 -10.38 -12.32
CA ILE A 170 -10.71 -10.01 -11.32
C ILE A 170 -9.86 -11.22 -10.89
N ASN A 171 -10.43 -12.41 -10.97
CA ASN A 171 -9.76 -13.70 -10.81
C ASN A 171 -9.99 -14.53 -12.08
N GLY A 172 -9.72 -13.92 -13.23
CA GLY A 172 -9.93 -14.58 -14.53
C GLY A 172 -9.24 -15.93 -14.60
N VAL A 173 -9.89 -16.88 -15.27
CA VAL A 173 -9.33 -18.20 -15.52
C VAL A 173 -8.07 -18.04 -16.38
N GLN A 174 -6.96 -18.58 -15.89
CA GLN A 174 -5.68 -18.61 -16.60
C GLN A 174 -5.26 -20.07 -16.81
N LYS A 175 -4.68 -20.35 -17.98
CA LYS A 175 -4.04 -21.60 -18.26
C LYS A 175 -2.60 -21.52 -17.80
N VAL A 176 -2.19 -22.39 -16.90
CA VAL A 176 -0.82 -22.48 -16.38
C VAL A 176 -0.31 -23.90 -16.51
N MET A 177 0.98 -24.04 -16.74
CA MET A 177 1.63 -25.33 -16.76
C MET A 177 2.10 -25.68 -15.35
N ILE A 178 1.48 -26.69 -14.73
CA ILE A 178 1.86 -27.20 -13.40
C ILE A 178 2.32 -28.66 -13.61
N ASN A 179 3.57 -28.94 -13.26
CA ASN A 179 4.17 -30.28 -13.41
C ASN A 179 4.01 -30.89 -14.82
N GLY A 180 4.12 -30.04 -15.86
CA GLY A 180 4.00 -30.47 -17.28
C GLY A 180 2.57 -30.72 -17.78
N LYS A 181 1.55 -30.39 -16.98
CA LYS A 181 0.13 -30.44 -17.38
C LYS A 181 -0.46 -29.05 -17.41
N GLU A 182 -1.31 -28.79 -18.41
CA GLU A 182 -2.10 -27.54 -18.48
C GLU A 182 -3.22 -27.60 -17.43
N GLU A 183 -3.18 -26.69 -16.47
CA GLU A 183 -4.22 -26.55 -15.45
C GLU A 183 -4.90 -25.17 -15.57
N LEU A 184 -6.19 -25.13 -15.26
CA LEU A 184 -6.96 -23.90 -15.17
C LEU A 184 -6.94 -23.41 -13.72
N ILE A 185 -6.40 -22.22 -13.50
CA ILE A 185 -6.44 -21.53 -12.20
C ILE A 185 -7.27 -20.25 -12.29
N GLY A 186 -7.86 -19.84 -11.17
CA GLY A 186 -8.74 -18.67 -11.10
C GLY A 186 -10.19 -18.98 -11.44
N GLY A 187 -11.02 -17.97 -11.30
CA GLY A 187 -12.47 -18.09 -11.51
C GLY A 187 -13.24 -18.69 -10.33
N GLU A 188 -12.56 -18.98 -9.21
CA GLU A 188 -13.19 -19.44 -7.99
C GLU A 188 -13.87 -18.30 -7.22
N LEU A 189 -14.87 -18.63 -6.43
CA LEU A 189 -15.43 -17.78 -5.41
C LEU A 189 -14.78 -18.15 -4.06
N ASN A 190 -13.86 -17.33 -3.59
CA ASN A 190 -13.09 -17.58 -2.36
C ASN A 190 -12.64 -16.27 -1.68
N ALA A 191 -11.94 -16.35 -0.55
CA ALA A 191 -11.44 -15.20 0.19
C ALA A 191 -10.68 -14.20 -0.70
N LYS A 192 -9.81 -14.69 -1.60
CA LYS A 192 -9.03 -13.86 -2.52
C LYS A 192 -9.92 -13.09 -3.51
N SER A 193 -10.99 -13.72 -4.04
CA SER A 193 -11.91 -13.05 -4.95
C SER A 193 -12.72 -11.96 -4.24
N TYR A 194 -13.17 -12.21 -3.02
CA TYR A 194 -13.87 -11.22 -2.21
C TYR A 194 -12.99 -10.02 -1.85
N ILE A 195 -11.80 -10.26 -1.28
CA ILE A 195 -10.85 -9.19 -0.96
C ILE A 195 -10.55 -8.34 -2.19
N SER A 196 -10.27 -8.99 -3.31
CA SER A 196 -9.96 -8.30 -4.57
C SER A 196 -11.13 -7.46 -5.09
N ALA A 197 -12.36 -7.98 -5.00
CA ALA A 197 -13.57 -7.27 -5.42
C ALA A 197 -13.82 -6.03 -4.53
N PHE A 198 -13.78 -6.20 -3.23
CA PHE A 198 -13.96 -5.09 -2.28
C PHE A 198 -12.83 -4.06 -2.39
N ARG A 199 -11.60 -4.49 -2.60
CA ARG A 199 -10.46 -3.61 -2.85
C ARG A 199 -10.65 -2.70 -4.07
N LEU A 200 -11.34 -3.15 -5.12
CA LEU A 200 -11.67 -2.32 -6.29
C LEU A 200 -12.91 -1.46 -6.09
N GLY A 201 -13.82 -1.86 -5.22
CA GLY A 201 -15.04 -1.13 -4.89
C GLY A 201 -14.87 -0.07 -3.80
N THR A 202 -13.74 -0.13 -3.06
CA THR A 202 -13.37 0.80 -1.99
C THR A 202 -11.90 1.16 -2.12
N TYR A 203 -11.44 2.19 -1.40
CA TYR A 203 -10.00 2.40 -1.22
C TYR A 203 -9.52 1.66 0.02
N ILE A 204 -8.34 1.05 -0.09
CA ILE A 204 -7.64 0.45 1.04
C ILE A 204 -6.49 1.38 1.40
N ALA A 205 -6.29 1.63 2.68
CA ALA A 205 -5.14 2.35 3.18
C ALA A 205 -3.84 1.76 2.58
N THR A 206 -3.02 2.62 2.00
CA THR A 206 -1.85 2.22 1.23
C THR A 206 -0.81 1.56 2.13
N GLN A 207 -0.20 0.47 1.67
CA GLN A 207 0.90 -0.20 2.34
C GLN A 207 2.22 0.22 1.69
N PHE A 208 3.19 0.60 2.52
CA PHE A 208 4.56 0.79 2.07
C PHE A 208 5.22 -0.56 1.75
N LYS A 209 6.41 -0.56 1.12
CA LYS A 209 7.13 -1.79 0.75
C LYS A 209 8.34 -1.99 1.65
N PRO A 210 8.38 -3.02 2.50
CA PRO A 210 9.51 -3.28 3.41
C PRO A 210 10.86 -3.34 2.70
N VAL A 211 10.92 -3.90 1.49
CA VAL A 211 12.17 -4.00 0.70
C VAL A 211 12.71 -2.62 0.27
N VAL A 212 11.84 -1.64 0.02
CA VAL A 212 12.25 -0.28 -0.31
C VAL A 212 12.83 0.42 0.91
N ALA A 213 12.21 0.23 2.08
CA ALA A 213 12.76 0.76 3.33
C ALA A 213 14.15 0.17 3.62
N LYS A 214 14.29 -1.17 3.48
CA LYS A 214 15.60 -1.83 3.61
C LYS A 214 16.62 -1.22 2.64
N ALA A 215 16.25 -1.03 1.36
CA ALA A 215 17.15 -0.44 0.36
C ALA A 215 17.65 0.96 0.77
N ILE A 216 16.76 1.81 1.30
CA ILE A 216 17.14 3.15 1.78
C ILE A 216 18.10 3.08 2.98
N TYR A 217 17.87 2.17 3.92
CA TYR A 217 18.79 1.98 5.04
C TYR A 217 20.14 1.41 4.59
N ASP A 218 20.16 0.51 3.61
CA ASP A 218 21.37 -0.08 3.04
C ASP A 218 22.20 0.95 2.26
N ILE A 219 21.60 1.76 1.37
CA ILE A 219 22.34 2.78 0.59
C ILE A 219 22.93 3.90 1.45
N THR A 220 22.33 4.16 2.62
CA THR A 220 22.85 5.12 3.60
C THR A 220 23.80 4.49 4.61
N ASN A 221 23.95 3.16 4.59
CA ASN A 221 24.69 2.40 5.59
C ASN A 221 24.28 2.79 7.03
N ALA A 222 22.98 2.98 7.24
CA ALA A 222 22.41 3.45 8.50
C ALA A 222 22.57 2.43 9.62
N LYS A 223 22.99 2.87 10.80
CA LYS A 223 22.96 2.10 12.06
C LYS A 223 21.82 2.56 12.95
N THR A 224 21.51 3.84 12.91
CA THR A 224 20.39 4.44 13.65
C THR A 224 19.36 5.01 12.67
N VAL A 225 18.09 4.67 12.89
CA VAL A 225 16.98 5.03 12.01
C VAL A 225 15.91 5.79 12.79
N LEU A 226 15.34 6.83 12.18
CA LEU A 226 14.17 7.55 12.67
C LEU A 226 13.02 7.46 11.65
N ASP A 227 11.83 7.13 12.14
CA ASP A 227 10.59 7.13 11.37
C ASP A 227 9.50 7.91 12.10
N THR A 228 9.17 9.09 11.61
CA THR A 228 8.21 9.98 12.26
C THR A 228 6.73 9.67 11.96
N SER A 229 6.45 8.57 11.27
CA SER A 229 5.09 8.08 10.96
C SER A 229 5.12 6.58 10.65
N CYS A 230 5.24 5.76 11.69
CA CYS A 230 5.49 4.31 11.57
C CYS A 230 4.42 3.57 10.73
N GLY A 231 3.19 4.07 10.68
CA GLY A 231 2.10 3.57 9.83
C GLY A 231 1.80 2.09 10.07
N TRP A 232 1.86 1.26 9.00
CA TRP A 232 1.57 -0.17 9.08
C TRP A 232 2.81 -1.04 9.36
N GLY A 233 3.86 -0.47 9.97
CA GLY A 233 5.06 -1.21 10.37
C GLY A 233 5.94 -1.72 9.23
N ASP A 234 5.76 -1.23 8.00
CA ASP A 234 6.51 -1.68 6.83
C ASP A 234 7.97 -1.21 6.86
N ARG A 235 8.20 0.06 7.26
CA ARG A 235 9.56 0.60 7.41
C ARG A 235 10.26 -0.01 8.62
N LEU A 236 9.53 -0.35 9.68
CA LEU A 236 10.04 -1.14 10.80
C LEU A 236 10.47 -2.56 10.34
N ALA A 237 9.69 -3.21 9.46
CA ALA A 237 10.09 -4.51 8.89
C ALA A 237 11.36 -4.39 8.04
N GLY A 238 11.48 -3.35 7.23
CA GLY A 238 12.70 -3.04 6.46
C GLY A 238 13.92 -2.82 7.36
N PHE A 239 13.74 -2.10 8.48
CA PHE A 239 14.79 -1.92 9.49
C PHE A 239 15.24 -3.24 10.08
N PHE A 240 14.34 -4.10 10.51
CA PHE A 240 14.69 -5.40 11.06
C PHE A 240 15.46 -6.29 10.09
N ALA A 241 15.18 -6.15 8.80
CA ALA A 241 15.84 -6.91 7.73
C ALA A 241 17.16 -6.29 7.22
N SER A 242 17.49 -5.03 7.57
CA SER A 242 18.74 -4.33 7.22
C SER A 242 19.84 -4.55 8.25
N ASP A 243 21.00 -3.90 8.06
CA ASP A 243 22.11 -3.89 9.02
C ASP A 243 22.02 -2.76 10.07
N ALA A 244 20.92 -2.00 10.09
CA ALA A 244 20.68 -1.01 11.13
C ALA A 244 20.42 -1.68 12.49
N GLU A 245 20.80 -1.02 13.57
CA GLU A 245 20.82 -1.60 14.93
C GLU A 245 19.78 -0.96 15.86
N GLU A 246 19.50 0.33 15.68
CA GLU A 246 18.56 1.08 16.52
C GLU A 246 17.50 1.78 15.67
N TYR A 247 16.25 1.67 16.09
CA TYR A 247 15.11 2.32 15.45
C TYR A 247 14.35 3.17 16.45
N TYR A 248 14.07 4.38 16.06
CA TYR A 248 13.25 5.33 16.79
C TYR A 248 12.05 5.71 15.91
N GLY A 249 10.86 5.80 16.50
CA GLY A 249 9.70 6.15 15.71
C GLY A 249 8.52 6.65 16.51
N CYS A 250 7.50 7.16 15.84
CA CYS A 250 6.23 7.52 16.46
C CYS A 250 5.04 7.25 15.53
N ASP A 251 3.90 7.04 16.16
CA ASP A 251 2.59 6.95 15.54
C ASP A 251 1.53 7.26 16.60
N PRO A 252 0.51 8.09 16.32
CA PRO A 252 -0.49 8.45 17.33
C PRO A 252 -1.52 7.34 17.57
N ASN A 253 -1.75 6.43 16.60
CA ASN A 253 -2.80 5.44 16.66
C ASN A 253 -2.50 4.34 17.70
N PRO A 254 -3.32 4.16 18.75
CA PRO A 254 -3.08 3.15 19.79
C PRO A 254 -3.16 1.71 19.26
N ASN A 255 -3.97 1.46 18.23
CA ASN A 255 -4.14 0.12 17.66
C ASN A 255 -2.89 -0.33 16.91
N THR A 256 -2.28 0.54 16.08
CA THR A 256 -1.01 0.24 15.42
C THR A 256 0.14 0.14 16.43
N TYR A 257 0.13 0.99 17.47
CA TYR A 257 1.15 0.97 18.52
C TYR A 257 1.23 -0.38 19.22
N GLN A 258 0.10 -1.01 19.54
CA GLN A 258 0.09 -2.35 20.11
C GLN A 258 0.72 -3.38 19.15
N ARG A 259 0.39 -3.30 17.86
CA ARG A 259 0.92 -4.21 16.83
C ARG A 259 2.43 -4.07 16.65
N TYR A 260 2.99 -2.87 16.81
CA TYR A 260 4.46 -2.70 16.78
C TYR A 260 5.15 -3.50 17.88
N GLN A 261 4.58 -3.61 19.09
CA GLN A 261 5.19 -4.40 20.18
C GLN A 261 5.22 -5.89 19.83
N GLU A 262 4.15 -6.39 19.21
CA GLU A 262 4.08 -7.77 18.73
C GLU A 262 5.10 -8.01 17.59
N GLN A 263 5.22 -7.08 16.67
CA GLN A 263 6.13 -7.11 15.52
C GLN A 263 7.59 -7.10 16.00
N ILE A 264 7.95 -6.18 16.90
CA ILE A 264 9.29 -6.07 17.51
C ILE A 264 9.67 -7.37 18.23
N SER A 265 8.77 -7.88 19.09
CA SER A 265 9.02 -9.12 19.84
C SER A 265 9.21 -10.31 18.89
N SER A 266 8.39 -10.39 17.84
CA SER A 266 8.44 -11.50 16.88
C SER A 266 9.74 -11.47 16.07
N TYR A 267 10.13 -10.31 15.53
CA TYR A 267 11.36 -10.20 14.72
C TYR A 267 12.63 -10.39 15.57
N ASN A 268 12.67 -9.85 16.79
CA ASN A 268 13.84 -10.03 17.66
C ASN A 268 14.10 -11.51 18.01
N LYS A 269 13.04 -12.35 18.06
CA LYS A 269 13.17 -13.80 18.22
C LYS A 269 13.76 -14.51 16.99
N LEU A 270 13.73 -13.88 15.83
CA LEU A 270 14.26 -14.44 14.58
C LEU A 270 15.73 -14.03 14.33
N LEU A 271 16.24 -13.05 15.07
CA LEU A 271 17.59 -12.53 14.94
C LEU A 271 18.54 -13.21 15.92
N SER A 272 19.80 -13.38 15.49
CA SER A 272 20.88 -13.83 16.38
C SER A 272 21.26 -12.79 17.46
N LYS A 273 21.13 -11.49 17.11
CA LYS A 273 21.33 -10.35 18.01
C LYS A 273 20.07 -9.46 17.94
N PRO A 274 19.36 -9.30 19.07
CA PRO A 274 18.21 -8.41 19.12
C PRO A 274 18.57 -6.96 18.76
N LYS A 275 17.70 -6.27 18.05
CA LYS A 275 17.80 -4.85 17.74
C LYS A 275 17.03 -4.01 18.74
N LYS A 276 17.51 -2.79 18.95
CA LYS A 276 16.87 -1.82 19.84
C LYS A 276 15.82 -1.02 19.10
N VAL A 277 14.61 -0.97 19.64
CA VAL A 277 13.49 -0.21 19.09
C VAL A 277 12.80 0.60 20.17
N THR A 278 12.57 1.86 19.88
CA THR A 278 11.80 2.78 20.74
C THR A 278 10.76 3.47 19.88
N ILE A 279 9.48 3.21 20.14
CA ILE A 279 8.36 3.86 19.45
C ILE A 279 7.51 4.60 20.49
N TRP A 280 7.23 5.88 20.21
CA TRP A 280 6.34 6.71 21.03
C TRP A 280 4.94 6.72 20.42
N ARG A 281 3.93 6.65 21.29
CA ARG A 281 2.54 6.83 20.90
C ARG A 281 2.19 8.32 20.94
N CYS A 282 2.58 9.04 19.89
CA CYS A 282 2.32 10.46 19.72
C CYS A 282 2.40 10.84 18.24
N GLY A 283 1.86 12.00 17.90
CA GLY A 283 2.12 12.62 16.60
C GLY A 283 3.59 13.03 16.46
N ALA A 284 4.05 13.20 15.20
CA ALA A 284 5.42 13.60 14.93
C ALA A 284 5.79 14.97 15.51
N GLU A 285 4.81 15.86 15.63
CA GLU A 285 4.94 17.18 16.23
C GLU A 285 5.35 17.14 17.72
N ASP A 286 4.92 16.07 18.43
CA ASP A 286 5.11 15.87 19.86
C ASP A 286 6.23 14.86 20.17
N LEU A 287 6.94 14.37 19.15
CA LEU A 287 8.07 13.45 19.35
C LEU A 287 9.16 14.11 20.20
N PRO A 288 9.70 13.45 21.23
CA PRO A 288 10.73 14.03 22.08
C PRO A 288 12.12 14.02 21.40
N TYR A 289 12.31 14.85 20.36
CA TYR A 289 13.54 14.94 19.54
C TYR A 289 14.80 15.17 20.40
N HIS A 290 14.69 15.89 21.52
CA HIS A 290 15.81 16.14 22.44
C HIS A 290 16.32 14.89 23.17
N LYS A 291 15.57 13.77 23.11
CA LYS A 291 15.99 12.46 23.67
C LYS A 291 16.61 11.53 22.63
N LEU A 292 16.57 11.91 21.35
CA LEU A 292 17.13 11.09 20.29
C LEU A 292 18.67 11.22 20.25
N PRO A 293 19.38 10.15 19.95
CA PRO A 293 20.78 10.24 19.58
C PRO A 293 20.94 10.92 18.20
N GLN A 294 22.17 11.11 17.76
CA GLN A 294 22.40 11.42 16.35
C GLN A 294 21.90 10.25 15.48
N ILE A 295 21.02 10.56 14.54
CA ILE A 295 20.39 9.60 13.62
C ILE A 295 21.18 9.56 12.30
N ASP A 296 21.49 8.35 11.81
CA ASP A 296 22.14 8.21 10.50
C ASP A 296 21.14 8.48 9.36
N CYS A 297 19.95 7.89 9.44
CA CYS A 297 18.92 8.01 8.42
C CYS A 297 17.52 8.20 9.03
N ALA A 298 16.93 9.35 8.84
CA ALA A 298 15.50 9.51 9.00
C ALA A 298 14.81 9.17 7.68
N PHE A 299 13.86 8.24 7.72
CA PHE A 299 13.03 7.90 6.57
C PHE A 299 11.57 7.80 6.96
N THR A 300 10.76 8.67 6.39
CA THR A 300 9.35 8.79 6.73
C THR A 300 8.49 8.97 5.47
N SER A 301 7.22 8.58 5.58
CA SER A 301 6.14 8.96 4.68
C SER A 301 5.11 9.68 5.54
N PRO A 302 5.19 11.01 5.66
CA PRO A 302 4.28 11.77 6.50
C PRO A 302 2.87 11.72 5.92
N PRO A 303 1.82 12.01 6.70
CA PRO A 303 0.47 12.16 6.16
C PRO A 303 0.43 13.21 5.03
N TYR A 304 -0.21 12.87 3.90
CA TYR A 304 -0.28 13.74 2.71
C TYR A 304 -1.43 14.74 2.82
N PHE A 305 -1.41 15.57 3.87
CA PHE A 305 -2.49 16.49 4.22
C PHE A 305 -3.85 15.76 4.24
N SER A 306 -4.90 16.30 3.63
CA SER A 306 -6.24 15.68 3.55
C SER A 306 -6.41 14.74 2.35
N THR A 307 -5.33 14.22 1.73
CA THR A 307 -5.47 13.32 0.58
C THR A 307 -6.00 11.95 1.01
N GLU A 308 -5.51 11.39 2.10
CA GLU A 308 -5.83 10.03 2.52
C GLU A 308 -6.92 9.97 3.59
N GLU A 309 -7.09 10.99 4.43
CA GLU A 309 -8.09 11.12 5.50
C GLU A 309 -8.33 9.80 6.26
N TYR A 310 -7.24 9.18 6.79
CA TYR A 310 -7.35 7.93 7.52
C TYR A 310 -8.30 8.03 8.70
N ASN A 311 -9.13 6.99 8.89
CA ASN A 311 -10.10 6.85 9.98
C ASN A 311 -11.18 7.95 10.04
N LYS A 312 -11.48 8.64 8.96
CA LYS A 312 -12.54 9.63 8.91
C LYS A 312 -13.87 9.04 9.39
N GLY A 313 -14.47 9.65 10.41
CA GLY A 313 -15.68 9.17 11.06
C GLY A 313 -15.49 7.92 11.93
N GLY A 314 -14.24 7.54 12.23
CA GLY A 314 -13.89 6.39 13.06
C GLY A 314 -13.18 6.78 14.36
N GLU A 315 -12.79 5.77 15.14
CA GLU A 315 -12.02 5.96 16.37
C GLU A 315 -10.66 6.62 16.10
N HIS A 316 -10.23 7.52 16.98
CA HIS A 316 -8.94 8.22 16.92
C HIS A 316 -8.78 9.13 15.67
N GLU A 317 -9.89 9.62 15.10
CA GLU A 317 -9.86 10.62 14.04
C GLU A 317 -9.12 11.89 14.50
N GLU A 318 -9.39 12.34 15.72
CA GLU A 318 -8.81 13.53 16.34
C GLU A 318 -7.28 13.47 16.49
N ASP A 319 -6.70 12.29 16.49
CA ASP A 319 -5.24 12.08 16.56
C ASP A 319 -4.56 12.25 15.20
N GLN A 320 -5.33 12.24 14.11
CA GLN A 320 -4.80 12.34 12.75
C GLN A 320 -4.41 13.79 12.40
N SER A 321 -3.31 13.95 11.67
CA SER A 321 -2.81 15.27 11.29
C SER A 321 -3.79 16.06 10.44
N TRP A 322 -4.54 15.41 9.54
CA TRP A 322 -5.54 16.07 8.70
C TRP A 322 -6.72 16.63 9.52
N ALA A 323 -7.05 16.02 10.65
CA ALA A 323 -8.08 16.52 11.56
C ALA A 323 -7.58 17.64 12.44
N LYS A 324 -6.32 17.54 12.94
CA LYS A 324 -5.67 18.59 13.75
C LYS A 324 -5.36 19.85 12.93
N PHE A 325 -4.88 19.66 11.70
CA PHE A 325 -4.43 20.72 10.81
C PHE A 325 -5.27 20.67 9.51
N ASN A 326 -6.50 21.19 9.58
CA ASN A 326 -7.52 21.02 8.55
C ASN A 326 -7.37 21.97 7.34
N GLU A 327 -6.46 22.94 7.39
CA GLU A 327 -6.10 23.83 6.28
C GLU A 327 -4.67 23.56 5.83
N TYR A 328 -4.40 23.63 4.50
CA TYR A 328 -3.09 23.28 3.96
C TYR A 328 -1.97 24.14 4.53
N ASP A 329 -2.14 25.47 4.56
CA ASP A 329 -1.11 26.36 5.08
C ASP A 329 -0.82 26.08 6.56
N LYS A 330 -1.85 25.80 7.34
CA LYS A 330 -1.72 25.42 8.75
C LYS A 330 -1.03 24.05 8.91
N TRP A 331 -1.41 23.06 8.10
CA TRP A 331 -0.74 21.77 8.07
C TRP A 331 0.75 21.91 7.68
N ARG A 332 1.06 22.75 6.67
CA ARG A 332 2.43 23.01 6.23
C ARG A 332 3.26 23.70 7.32
N ASP A 333 2.74 24.80 7.90
CA ASP A 333 3.50 25.71 8.74
C ASP A 333 3.55 25.28 10.21
N ASP A 334 2.54 24.58 10.73
CA ASP A 334 2.45 24.13 12.14
C ASP A 334 2.83 22.65 12.31
N PHE A 335 2.82 21.85 11.25
CA PHE A 335 3.13 20.40 11.31
C PHE A 335 4.25 20.00 10.37
N TYR A 336 4.04 20.06 9.04
CA TYR A 336 4.90 19.42 8.06
C TYR A 336 6.34 19.96 8.05
N LEU A 337 6.52 21.25 7.85
CA LEU A 337 7.84 21.87 7.83
C LEU A 337 8.54 21.89 9.19
N PRO A 338 7.85 22.18 10.32
CA PRO A 338 8.46 22.08 11.66
C PRO A 338 8.91 20.66 12.03
N VAL A 339 8.12 19.63 11.67
CA VAL A 339 8.52 18.22 11.87
C VAL A 339 9.76 17.89 11.05
N ALA A 340 9.79 18.29 9.77
CA ALA A 340 10.95 18.10 8.91
C ALA A 340 12.20 18.82 9.46
N GLU A 341 12.06 20.03 9.99
CA GLU A 341 13.14 20.81 10.59
C GLU A 341 13.71 20.12 11.85
N LYS A 342 12.85 19.68 12.76
CA LYS A 342 13.26 18.92 13.95
C LYS A 342 13.95 17.61 13.55
N THR A 343 13.38 16.90 12.55
CA THR A 343 13.95 15.64 12.01
C THR A 343 15.33 15.86 11.42
N MET A 344 15.50 16.89 10.57
CA MET A 344 16.79 17.21 9.96
C MET A 344 17.84 17.65 10.98
N SER A 345 17.43 18.30 12.09
CA SER A 345 18.35 18.76 13.14
C SER A 345 19.02 17.62 13.89
N VAL A 346 18.40 16.44 13.96
CA VAL A 346 18.92 15.25 14.66
C VAL A 346 19.45 14.19 13.70
N SER A 347 19.34 14.38 12.38
CA SER A 347 19.64 13.34 11.39
C SER A 347 20.73 13.76 10.42
N LYS A 348 21.61 12.81 10.05
CA LYS A 348 22.59 12.98 9.00
C LYS A 348 21.93 13.01 7.62
N PHE A 349 21.06 12.04 7.35
CA PHE A 349 20.22 11.97 6.17
C PHE A 349 18.74 12.05 6.54
N MET A 350 17.96 12.76 5.75
CA MET A 350 16.49 12.76 5.83
C MET A 350 15.92 12.42 4.46
N PHE A 351 15.11 11.38 4.41
CA PHE A 351 14.36 10.95 3.23
C PHE A 351 12.87 11.07 3.52
N VAL A 352 12.17 11.80 2.66
CA VAL A 352 10.73 12.06 2.82
C VAL A 352 10.01 11.55 1.58
N ASN A 353 9.22 10.48 1.75
CA ASN A 353 8.34 10.00 0.72
C ASN A 353 7.02 10.76 0.80
N ILE A 354 6.79 11.67 -0.11
CA ILE A 354 5.56 12.44 -0.19
C ILE A 354 5.25 12.78 -1.65
N MET A 355 4.00 12.59 -2.03
CA MET A 355 3.43 13.13 -3.26
C MET A 355 2.68 14.43 -2.95
N ASP A 356 2.59 15.31 -3.95
CA ASP A 356 1.82 16.52 -3.83
C ASP A 356 0.35 16.22 -3.58
N PRO A 357 -0.23 16.65 -2.47
CA PRO A 357 -1.64 16.45 -2.20
C PRO A 357 -2.51 17.22 -3.20
N LYS A 358 -3.57 16.55 -3.67
CA LYS A 358 -4.60 17.17 -4.50
C LYS A 358 -5.93 17.14 -3.76
N VAL A 359 -6.32 18.30 -3.20
CA VAL A 359 -7.52 18.44 -2.39
C VAL A 359 -8.46 19.45 -3.06
N HIS A 360 -9.72 19.09 -3.25
CA HIS A 360 -10.74 19.91 -3.93
C HIS A 360 -10.29 20.48 -5.28
N GLY A 361 -9.51 19.70 -6.03
CA GLY A 361 -9.00 20.10 -7.35
C GLY A 361 -7.72 20.93 -7.32
N VAL A 362 -7.31 21.44 -6.18
CA VAL A 362 -6.05 22.19 -5.99
C VAL A 362 -4.92 21.22 -5.68
N ARG A 363 -3.80 21.36 -6.40
CA ARG A 363 -2.57 20.61 -6.12
C ARG A 363 -1.60 21.51 -5.35
N TYR A 364 -1.15 21.04 -4.21
CA TYR A 364 -0.16 21.70 -3.38
C TYR A 364 1.23 21.12 -3.64
N ARG A 365 2.25 21.96 -3.67
CA ARG A 365 3.64 21.60 -4.03
C ARG A 365 4.48 21.29 -2.79
N SER A 366 4.01 20.37 -1.95
CA SER A 366 4.66 20.02 -0.68
C SER A 366 6.12 19.53 -0.84
N GLY A 367 6.44 18.85 -1.94
CA GLY A 367 7.80 18.46 -2.24
C GLY A 367 8.72 19.64 -2.55
N ASP A 368 8.26 20.57 -3.41
CA ASP A 368 9.02 21.78 -3.75
C ASP A 368 9.20 22.69 -2.52
N GLU A 369 8.18 22.85 -1.69
CA GLU A 369 8.25 23.62 -0.44
C GLU A 369 9.27 23.04 0.55
N LEU A 370 9.34 21.71 0.63
CA LEU A 370 10.35 21.04 1.46
C LEU A 370 11.77 21.32 0.97
N VAL A 371 11.98 21.28 -0.36
CA VAL A 371 13.29 21.59 -0.94
C VAL A 371 13.64 23.06 -0.74
N ASP A 372 12.69 23.99 -0.91
CA ASP A 372 12.92 25.41 -0.64
C ASP A 372 13.36 25.66 0.81
N LYS A 373 12.83 24.90 1.78
CA LYS A 373 13.25 24.96 3.19
C LYS A 373 14.68 24.45 3.44
N PHE A 374 15.12 23.42 2.72
CA PHE A 374 16.40 22.74 2.95
C PHE A 374 17.31 22.75 1.72
N GLN A 375 17.29 23.81 0.93
CA GLN A 375 17.95 23.90 -0.36
C GLN A 375 19.46 23.57 -0.32
N ASP A 376 20.15 23.97 0.75
CA ASP A 376 21.57 23.72 0.98
C ASP A 376 21.92 22.24 1.25
N LYS A 377 20.93 21.47 1.70
CA LYS A 377 21.05 20.03 2.02
C LYS A 377 20.39 19.14 0.98
N PHE A 378 19.73 19.69 -0.01
CA PHE A 378 19.01 18.92 -1.02
C PHE A 378 20.00 18.13 -1.90
N LEU A 379 19.86 16.81 -1.89
CA LEU A 379 20.64 15.90 -2.71
C LEU A 379 19.99 15.60 -4.06
N GLY A 380 18.68 15.51 -4.07
CA GLY A 380 17.88 15.10 -5.23
C GLY A 380 16.71 14.21 -4.83
N GLN A 381 16.20 13.45 -5.79
CA GLN A 381 15.04 12.58 -5.60
C GLN A 381 15.35 11.14 -5.98
N ILE A 382 14.87 10.20 -5.18
CA ILE A 382 14.79 8.78 -5.53
C ILE A 382 13.37 8.49 -6.00
N GLY A 383 13.23 7.88 -7.19
CA GLY A 383 11.95 7.37 -7.65
C GLY A 383 11.66 6.00 -7.05
N MET A 384 10.52 5.82 -6.40
CA MET A 384 10.03 4.49 -6.06
C MET A 384 9.06 4.02 -7.14
N ARG A 385 9.32 2.86 -7.74
CA ARG A 385 8.38 2.28 -8.70
C ARG A 385 7.07 1.93 -8.01
N ILE A 386 5.97 2.44 -8.56
CA ILE A 386 4.61 2.07 -8.17
C ILE A 386 3.94 1.29 -9.30
N VAL A 387 3.18 0.25 -8.94
CA VAL A 387 2.34 -0.47 -9.88
C VAL A 387 1.05 0.31 -10.03
N GLN A 388 0.74 0.75 -11.25
CA GLN A 388 -0.54 1.39 -11.50
C GLN A 388 -1.70 0.46 -11.26
N ARG A 389 -2.77 1.01 -10.67
CA ARG A 389 -4.05 0.28 -10.55
C ARG A 389 -4.64 0.09 -11.95
N PRO A 390 -5.24 -1.08 -12.24
CA PRO A 390 -6.00 -1.28 -13.45
C PRO A 390 -7.08 -0.20 -13.54
N GLN A 391 -7.09 0.56 -14.64
CA GLN A 391 -8.13 1.54 -14.93
C GLN A 391 -9.32 0.85 -15.60
N GLY A 392 -10.50 1.47 -15.57
CA GLY A 392 -11.67 0.96 -16.27
C GLY A 392 -11.41 0.85 -17.78
N LYS A 393 -11.98 -0.17 -18.44
CA LYS A 393 -11.78 -0.43 -19.88
C LYS A 393 -12.00 0.81 -20.78
N ALA A 394 -12.91 1.71 -20.40
CA ALA A 394 -13.21 2.92 -21.15
C ALA A 394 -12.00 3.86 -21.32
N VAL A 395 -11.02 3.82 -20.40
CA VAL A 395 -9.80 4.63 -20.49
C VAL A 395 -8.90 4.18 -21.65
N PHE A 396 -9.03 2.92 -22.06
CA PHE A 396 -8.25 2.32 -23.15
C PHE A 396 -9.03 2.27 -24.46
N ASN A 397 -10.14 2.99 -24.59
CA ASN A 397 -10.87 3.08 -25.83
C ASN A 397 -10.16 4.04 -26.80
N ASP A 398 -10.22 3.72 -28.10
CA ASP A 398 -9.83 4.60 -29.18
C ASP A 398 -10.79 5.80 -29.32
N GLU A 399 -10.56 6.67 -30.29
CA GLU A 399 -11.40 7.83 -30.59
C GLU A 399 -12.84 7.45 -31.03
N HIS A 400 -13.03 6.19 -31.44
CA HIS A 400 -14.32 5.64 -31.86
C HIS A 400 -15.03 4.88 -30.72
N GLY A 401 -14.44 4.87 -29.51
CA GLY A 401 -15.01 4.18 -28.35
C GLY A 401 -14.73 2.67 -28.28
N ASN A 402 -13.90 2.12 -29.20
CA ASN A 402 -13.52 0.71 -29.20
C ASN A 402 -12.29 0.46 -28.29
N PHE A 403 -12.24 -0.70 -27.66
CA PHE A 403 -11.10 -1.08 -26.83
C PHE A 403 -9.81 -1.23 -27.66
N SER A 404 -8.78 -0.45 -27.33
CA SER A 404 -7.46 -0.46 -27.96
C SER A 404 -6.45 -1.24 -27.11
N LYS A 405 -5.95 -2.34 -27.67
CA LYS A 405 -4.83 -3.10 -27.07
C LYS A 405 -3.55 -2.28 -27.04
N GLU A 406 -3.35 -1.40 -27.99
CA GLU A 406 -2.18 -0.53 -28.09
C GLU A 406 -2.13 0.45 -26.91
N LYS A 407 -3.23 1.17 -26.64
CA LYS A 407 -3.35 2.05 -25.46
C LYS A 407 -3.18 1.29 -24.14
N LEU A 408 -3.70 0.05 -24.05
CA LEU A 408 -3.47 -0.78 -22.87
C LEU A 408 -1.98 -1.12 -22.73
N ASN A 409 -1.31 -1.54 -23.81
CA ASN A 409 0.11 -1.90 -23.79
C ASN A 409 0.97 -0.67 -23.47
N GLU A 410 0.70 0.49 -24.07
CA GLU A 410 1.38 1.75 -23.72
C GLU A 410 1.22 2.06 -22.23
N HIS A 411 0.02 1.91 -21.69
CA HIS A 411 -0.23 2.15 -20.28
C HIS A 411 0.52 1.14 -19.38
N MET A 412 0.51 -0.14 -19.75
CA MET A 412 1.20 -1.19 -18.98
C MET A 412 2.72 -1.05 -19.03
N ASN A 413 3.25 -0.47 -20.11
CA ASN A 413 4.68 -0.21 -20.28
C ASN A 413 5.13 1.09 -19.59
N LYS A 414 4.20 2.00 -19.23
CA LYS A 414 4.54 3.21 -18.49
C LYS A 414 4.98 2.88 -17.08
N MET A 415 6.16 3.33 -16.73
CA MET A 415 6.64 3.25 -15.35
C MET A 415 6.15 4.48 -14.59
N PHE A 416 5.52 4.26 -13.45
CA PHE A 416 5.12 5.32 -12.53
C PHE A 416 6.01 5.28 -11.31
N ILE A 417 6.39 6.46 -10.84
CA ILE A 417 7.21 6.59 -9.65
C ILE A 417 6.49 7.45 -8.61
N GLU A 418 6.82 7.20 -7.36
CA GLU A 418 6.53 8.05 -6.22
C GLU A 418 7.84 8.62 -5.70
N ASN A 419 7.88 9.93 -5.43
CA ASN A 419 9.13 10.60 -5.12
C ASN A 419 9.50 10.44 -3.64
N VAL A 420 10.78 10.14 -3.42
CA VAL A 420 11.46 10.29 -2.12
C VAL A 420 12.42 11.46 -2.23
N TRP A 421 12.14 12.51 -1.47
CA TRP A 421 12.96 13.72 -1.41
C TRP A 421 14.12 13.49 -0.44
N CYS A 422 15.35 13.69 -0.92
CA CYS A 422 16.57 13.29 -0.22
C CYS A 422 17.36 14.50 0.23
N PHE A 423 17.70 14.54 1.50
CA PHE A 423 18.48 15.62 2.12
C PHE A 423 19.64 15.06 2.95
N GLY A 424 20.78 15.76 2.95
CA GLY A 424 21.94 15.37 3.72
C GLY A 424 23.26 15.89 3.13
N PRO A 425 24.41 15.37 3.57
CA PRO A 425 25.71 15.72 2.99
C PRO A 425 25.83 15.18 1.57
N LYS A 426 26.49 15.92 0.70
CA LYS A 426 26.75 15.50 -0.68
C LYS A 426 27.43 14.13 -0.71
N THR A 427 26.80 13.17 -1.34
CA THR A 427 27.26 11.80 -1.51
C THR A 427 26.59 11.14 -2.70
N ASP A 428 27.26 10.16 -3.30
CA ASP A 428 26.67 9.27 -4.29
C ASP A 428 25.97 8.10 -3.56
N LEU A 429 24.66 8.14 -3.50
CA LEU A 429 23.83 7.13 -2.85
C LEU A 429 23.77 5.81 -3.64
N PHE A 430 24.02 5.86 -4.94
CA PHE A 430 23.93 4.70 -5.84
C PHE A 430 25.28 4.08 -6.22
N LYS A 431 26.39 4.54 -5.62
CA LYS A 431 27.76 4.05 -5.92
C LYS A 431 27.95 2.54 -5.83
N ASN A 432 27.16 1.86 -5.02
CA ASN A 432 27.22 0.41 -4.81
C ASN A 432 26.10 -0.34 -5.54
N SER A 433 25.28 0.35 -6.35
CA SER A 433 24.25 -0.33 -7.16
C SER A 433 24.94 -1.25 -8.17
N ARG A 434 24.41 -2.46 -8.34
CA ARG A 434 24.85 -3.35 -9.40
C ARG A 434 24.16 -2.94 -10.71
N LYS A 435 24.87 -3.06 -11.85
CA LYS A 435 24.22 -2.91 -13.15
C LYS A 435 23.04 -3.87 -13.21
N ALA A 436 21.84 -3.32 -13.39
CA ALA A 436 20.64 -4.11 -13.57
C ALA A 436 20.79 -4.93 -14.84
N THR A 437 20.91 -6.25 -14.73
CA THR A 437 20.70 -7.12 -15.88
C THR A 437 19.20 -7.18 -16.14
N LEU A 438 18.78 -6.98 -17.39
CA LEU A 438 17.36 -6.99 -17.82
C LEU A 438 16.58 -8.24 -17.37
N ASP A 439 17.26 -9.33 -17.04
CA ASP A 439 16.67 -10.59 -16.58
C ASP A 439 16.09 -10.54 -15.16
N GLY A 440 16.41 -9.53 -14.35
CA GLY A 440 15.86 -9.33 -12.99
C GLY A 440 14.49 -8.62 -12.94
N PHE A 441 13.96 -8.16 -14.07
CA PHE A 441 12.71 -7.38 -14.13
C PHE A 441 11.43 -8.24 -14.05
N PHE A 442 11.52 -9.57 -14.18
CA PHE A 442 10.37 -10.48 -14.25
C PHE A 442 10.35 -11.56 -13.14
N ALA A 443 11.16 -11.44 -12.10
CA ALA A 443 11.15 -12.36 -10.96
C ALA A 443 10.17 -11.95 -9.85
#